data_e22c1d4f8555a7c037ccf5bf02670e32
#
_entry.id   e22c1d4f8555a7c037ccf5bf02670e32
#
_cell.length_a   1.000
_cell.length_b   1.000
_cell.length_c   1.000
_cell.angle_alpha   90.00
_cell.angle_beta   90.00
_cell.angle_gamma   90.00
#
_symmetry.space_group_name_H-M   'P 1'
#
loop_
_entity.id
_entity.type
_entity.pdbx_description
1 polymer ?
#
loop_
_entity_poly.entity_id
_entity_poly.type
_entity_poly.pdbx_seq_one_letter_code
_entity_poly.pdbx_strand_id
1 'polypeptide(L)'
;MNETIGQQEWLNIFGDNLASILEEERMSQRELARLTGLSESTISKYINKIQMPTVRAIINISFALDWPFEDMLNYGAMLEEI
;
A
#
# COMPACT_ATOMS: atom_id res chain seq x y z
N MET A 1 10.67 -17.37 -19.31
CA MET A 1 9.93 -17.52 -18.10
C MET A 1 9.49 -16.20 -17.53
N ASN A 2 8.30 -16.10 -17.21
CA ASN A 2 7.72 -14.87 -16.79
C ASN A 2 7.60 -14.79 -15.28
N GLU A 3 8.20 -13.77 -14.71
CA GLU A 3 8.20 -13.60 -13.28
C GLU A 3 7.24 -12.52 -12.82
N THR A 4 6.38 -12.08 -13.70
CA THR A 4 5.46 -11.00 -13.36
C THR A 4 4.41 -11.48 -12.37
N ILE A 5 4.24 -10.75 -11.29
CA ILE A 5 3.15 -11.07 -10.37
C ILE A 5 1.87 -10.46 -10.89
N GLY A 6 0.75 -11.09 -10.58
CA GLY A 6 -0.53 -10.60 -11.01
C GLY A 6 -0.97 -9.39 -10.20
N GLN A 7 -1.98 -8.70 -10.73
CA GLN A 7 -2.50 -7.52 -10.05
C GLN A 7 -3.04 -7.85 -8.67
N GLN A 8 -3.77 -8.95 -8.56
CA GLN A 8 -4.34 -9.32 -7.28
C GLN A 8 -3.26 -9.67 -6.26
N GLU A 9 -2.22 -10.34 -6.73
CA GLU A 9 -1.09 -10.69 -5.89
C GLU A 9 -0.42 -9.43 -5.35
N TRP A 10 -0.19 -8.47 -6.25
CA TRP A 10 0.43 -7.22 -5.86
C TRP A 10 -0.45 -6.50 -4.83
N LEU A 11 -1.75 -6.46 -5.10
CA LEU A 11 -2.68 -5.77 -4.23
C LEU A 11 -2.75 -6.43 -2.85
N ASN A 12 -2.67 -7.75 -2.81
CA ASN A 12 -2.67 -8.44 -1.53
C ASN A 12 -1.47 -8.03 -0.70
N ILE A 13 -0.30 -7.96 -1.32
CA ILE A 13 0.91 -7.56 -0.62
C ILE A 13 0.83 -6.11 -0.20
N PHE A 14 0.41 -5.25 -1.11
CA PHE A 14 0.29 -3.83 -0.82
C PHE A 14 -0.69 -3.56 0.33
N GLY A 15 -1.85 -4.21 0.26
CA GLY A 15 -2.87 -4.03 1.29
C GLY A 15 -2.39 -4.47 2.66
N ASP A 16 -1.73 -5.62 2.72
CA ASP A 16 -1.19 -6.11 3.98
C ASP A 16 -0.12 -5.17 4.52
N ASN A 17 0.75 -4.69 3.65
CA ASN A 17 1.82 -3.78 4.07
C ASN A 17 1.25 -2.46 4.54
N LEU A 18 0.25 -1.95 3.84
CA LEU A 18 -0.36 -0.70 4.24
C LEU A 18 -0.97 -0.83 5.62
N ALA A 19 -1.70 -1.91 5.86
CA ALA A 19 -2.29 -2.14 7.17
C ALA A 19 -1.21 -2.22 8.25
N SER A 20 -0.12 -2.93 7.96
CA SER A 20 0.96 -3.08 8.92
C SER A 20 1.64 -1.76 9.24
N ILE A 21 1.88 -0.95 8.21
CA ILE A 21 2.54 0.34 8.42
C ILE A 21 1.65 1.27 9.24
N LEU A 22 0.36 1.27 8.96
CA LEU A 22 -0.54 2.11 9.74
C LEU A 22 -0.53 1.69 11.20
N GLU A 23 -0.48 0.40 11.44
CA GLU A 23 -0.41 -0.10 12.81
C GLU A 23 0.89 0.32 13.49
N GLU A 24 2.00 0.16 12.79
CA GLU A 24 3.30 0.55 13.33
C GLU A 24 3.37 2.03 13.64
N GLU A 25 2.79 2.84 12.77
CA GLU A 25 2.83 4.29 12.93
C GLU A 25 1.72 4.78 13.83
N ARG A 26 0.85 3.88 14.28
CA ARG A 26 -0.31 4.24 15.11
C ARG A 26 -1.15 5.29 14.41
N MET A 27 -1.32 5.11 13.12
CA MET A 27 -2.09 6.03 12.29
C MET A 27 -3.37 5.36 11.86
N SER A 28 -4.49 6.08 11.98
CA SER A 28 -5.78 5.54 11.56
C SER A 28 -5.93 5.71 10.05
N GLN A 29 -6.88 4.95 9.48
CA GLN A 29 -7.20 5.11 8.08
C GLN A 29 -7.72 6.52 7.81
N ARG A 30 -8.43 7.07 8.76
CA ARG A 30 -8.97 8.43 8.63
C ARG A 30 -7.83 9.45 8.54
N GLU A 31 -6.81 9.29 9.37
CA GLU A 31 -5.68 10.20 9.35
C GLU A 31 -4.93 10.08 8.02
N LEU A 32 -4.72 8.87 7.54
CA LEU A 32 -4.05 8.69 6.26
C LEU A 32 -4.86 9.32 5.14
N ALA A 33 -6.18 9.16 5.19
CA ALA A 33 -7.05 9.78 4.18
C ALA A 33 -6.86 11.29 4.19
N ARG A 34 -6.81 11.88 5.37
CA ARG A 34 -6.62 13.32 5.49
C ARG A 34 -5.28 13.75 4.88
N LEU A 35 -4.23 12.99 5.17
CA LEU A 35 -2.90 13.36 4.70
C LEU A 35 -2.72 13.20 3.20
N THR A 36 -3.44 12.25 2.61
CA THR A 36 -3.26 11.95 1.19
C THR A 36 -4.30 12.61 0.31
N GLY A 37 -5.36 13.16 0.88
CA GLY A 37 -6.45 13.70 0.10
C GLY A 37 -7.37 12.63 -0.45
N LEU A 38 -7.18 11.38 -0.06
CA LEU A 38 -8.05 10.28 -0.47
C LEU A 38 -9.17 10.15 0.55
N SER A 39 -10.24 9.45 0.17
CA SER A 39 -11.31 9.20 1.12
C SER A 39 -10.95 8.02 2.02
N GLU A 40 -11.53 7.99 3.19
CA GLU A 40 -11.32 6.87 4.10
C GLU A 40 -11.83 5.58 3.47
N SER A 41 -12.92 5.66 2.73
CA SER A 41 -13.46 4.51 2.03
C SER A 41 -12.45 3.95 1.02
N THR A 42 -11.76 4.83 0.31
CA THR A 42 -10.75 4.40 -0.65
C THR A 42 -9.59 3.69 0.04
N ILE A 43 -9.12 4.26 1.16
CA ILE A 43 -8.05 3.61 1.92
C ILE A 43 -8.49 2.22 2.38
N SER A 44 -9.73 2.12 2.86
CA SER A 44 -10.26 0.85 3.31
C SER A 44 -10.28 -0.17 2.17
N LYS A 45 -10.63 0.25 0.97
CA LYS A 45 -10.68 -0.65 -0.16
C LYS A 45 -9.30 -1.17 -0.54
N TYR A 46 -8.27 -0.34 -0.38
CA TYR A 46 -6.90 -0.79 -0.63
C TYR A 46 -6.52 -1.86 0.40
N ILE A 47 -6.79 -1.61 1.66
CA ILE A 47 -6.42 -2.53 2.72
C ILE A 47 -7.19 -3.84 2.59
N ASN A 48 -8.44 -3.77 2.16
CA ASN A 48 -9.26 -4.96 1.97
C ASN A 48 -9.03 -5.62 0.61
N LYS A 49 -8.13 -5.06 -0.20
CA LYS A 49 -7.66 -5.70 -1.42
C LYS A 49 -8.73 -5.81 -2.48
N ILE A 50 -9.63 -4.83 -2.52
CA ILE A 50 -10.70 -4.84 -3.49
C ILE A 50 -10.62 -3.70 -4.50
N GLN A 51 -9.59 -2.87 -4.42
CA GLN A 51 -9.40 -1.80 -5.39
C GLN A 51 -7.92 -1.49 -5.52
N MET A 52 -7.43 -1.49 -6.75
CA MET A 52 -6.05 -1.12 -7.02
C MET A 52 -5.86 0.37 -6.87
N PRO A 53 -4.79 0.80 -6.23
CA PRO A 53 -4.52 2.23 -6.14
C PRO A 53 -4.04 2.77 -7.48
N THR A 54 -4.36 4.04 -7.72
CA THR A 54 -3.79 4.75 -8.88
C THR A 54 -2.36 5.11 -8.57
N VAL A 55 -1.61 5.46 -9.62
CA VAL A 55 -0.23 5.90 -9.42
C VAL A 55 -0.21 7.12 -8.51
N ARG A 56 -1.14 8.04 -8.69
CA ARG A 56 -1.20 9.24 -7.83
C ARG A 56 -1.43 8.84 -6.37
N ALA A 57 -2.33 7.89 -6.14
CA ALA A 57 -2.59 7.44 -4.77
C ALA A 57 -1.34 6.85 -4.15
N ILE A 58 -0.62 6.04 -4.92
CA ILE A 58 0.60 5.42 -4.42
C ILE A 58 1.63 6.49 -4.06
N ILE A 59 1.78 7.49 -4.91
CA ILE A 59 2.74 8.57 -4.64
C ILE A 59 2.34 9.32 -3.37
N ASN A 60 1.06 9.64 -3.24
CA ASN A 60 0.60 10.39 -2.06
C ASN A 60 0.78 9.58 -0.78
N ILE A 61 0.52 8.28 -0.85
CA ILE A 61 0.70 7.41 0.31
C ILE A 61 2.19 7.31 0.65
N SER A 62 3.03 7.22 -0.37
CA SER A 62 4.47 7.16 -0.17
C SER A 62 4.96 8.38 0.61
N PHE A 63 4.53 9.56 0.23
CA PHE A 63 4.92 10.76 0.93
C PHE A 63 4.35 10.81 2.35
N ALA A 64 3.08 10.45 2.49
CA ALA A 64 2.42 10.54 3.78
C ALA A 64 3.04 9.61 4.82
N LEU A 65 3.50 8.45 4.39
CA LEU A 65 4.02 7.44 5.30
C LEU A 65 5.54 7.34 5.27
N ASP A 66 6.19 8.19 4.47
CA ASP A 66 7.64 8.09 4.31
C ASP A 66 8.02 6.66 3.93
N TRP A 67 7.25 6.09 3.03
CA TRP A 67 7.39 4.70 2.58
C TRP A 67 7.86 4.76 1.14
N PRO A 68 9.15 4.50 0.88
CA PRO A 68 9.69 4.68 -0.46
C PRO A 68 8.93 3.86 -1.50
N PHE A 69 8.76 4.47 -2.65
CA PHE A 69 8.03 3.82 -3.73
C PHE A 69 8.65 2.48 -4.10
N GLU A 70 9.98 2.42 -4.11
CA GLU A 70 10.68 1.18 -4.44
C GLU A 70 10.34 0.08 -3.44
N ASP A 71 10.19 0.42 -2.20
CA ASP A 71 9.89 -0.56 -1.17
C ASP A 71 8.50 -1.14 -1.37
N MET A 72 7.57 -0.32 -1.82
CA MET A 72 6.23 -0.80 -2.10
C MET A 72 6.23 -1.86 -3.18
N LEU A 73 7.03 -1.64 -4.22
CA LEU A 73 7.04 -2.53 -5.37
C LEU A 73 7.84 -3.79 -5.12
N ASN A 74 8.84 -3.72 -4.25
CA ASN A 74 9.76 -4.83 -4.06
C ASN A 74 9.57 -5.57 -2.74
N TYR A 75 8.55 -5.20 -2.00
CA TYR A 75 8.39 -5.76 -0.66
C TYR A 75 8.29 -7.28 -0.68
N GLY A 76 7.49 -7.81 -1.60
CA GLY A 76 7.32 -9.25 -1.69
C GLY A 76 8.62 -9.96 -2.00
N ALA A 77 9.40 -9.39 -2.92
CA ALA A 77 10.66 -9.97 -3.29
C ALA A 77 11.63 -9.99 -2.10
N MET A 78 11.61 -8.91 -1.32
CA MET A 78 12.46 -8.84 -0.15
C MET A 78 12.10 -9.93 0.86
N LEU A 79 10.83 -10.18 1.05
CA LEU A 79 10.41 -11.21 1.96
C LEU A 79 10.84 -12.59 1.51
N GLU A 80 10.86 -12.82 0.22
CA GLU A 80 11.23 -14.12 -0.31
C GLU A 80 12.70 -14.44 -0.14
N GLU A 81 13.50 -13.42 0.00
CA GLU A 81 14.92 -13.65 0.15
C GLU A 81 15.33 -13.98 1.56
N ILE A 82 14.42 -13.88 2.45
CA ILE A 82 14.69 -14.19 3.83
C ILE A 82 14.44 -15.65 4.12
#